data_28bef90d57674650432aa5f8e9f6a9af
#
_entry.id   28bef90d57674650432aa5f8e9f6a9af
#
_cell.length_a   1.000
_cell.length_b   1.000
_cell.length_c   1.000
_cell.angle_alpha   90.00
_cell.angle_beta   90.00
_cell.angle_gamma   90.00
#
_symmetry.space_group_name_H-M   'P 1'
#
loop_
_entity.id
_entity.type
_entity.pdbx_description
1 polymer ?
#
loop_
_entity_poly.entity_id
_entity_poly.type
_entity_poly.pdbx_seq_one_letter_code
_entity_poly.pdbx_strand_id
1 'polypeptide(L)'
;MSVEFVSGKEHYDNVIERVASVKKSLWIGTADIKDLHVKDVTRTKPFLGVLADLLKRGVEIRLIHAKEPGPAFREDFDRYPILKTGLLCPRVHFKMLIFDFETAYIGSANLTGAGIGMKSSNRRNFEAGILTDDPALVEAASEQFDSVWRGEHCTRCDRRQYCSDPIK
;
A
#
# COMPACT_ATOMS: atom_id res chain seq x y z
N MET A 1 -22.95 -3.00 -4.04
CA MET A 1 -22.11 -1.79 -4.05
C MET A 1 -22.18 -1.17 -2.67
N SER A 2 -21.06 -1.11 -1.99
CA SER A 2 -20.92 -0.54 -0.65
C SER A 2 -19.83 0.51 -0.64
N VAL A 3 -20.01 1.53 0.20
CA VAL A 3 -18.97 2.49 0.56
C VAL A 3 -18.98 2.61 2.07
N GLU A 4 -17.92 2.15 2.71
CA GLU A 4 -17.78 2.16 4.16
C GLU A 4 -16.76 3.23 4.56
N PHE A 5 -17.10 4.06 5.53
CA PHE A 5 -16.14 4.99 6.12
C PHE A 5 -15.21 4.24 7.07
N VAL A 6 -13.92 4.47 6.94
CA VAL A 6 -12.87 3.79 7.72
C VAL A 6 -12.13 4.83 8.56
N SER A 7 -12.02 4.59 9.85
CA SER A 7 -11.32 5.46 10.80
C SER A 7 -10.56 4.68 11.87
N GLY A 8 -9.58 5.29 12.49
CA GLY A 8 -8.87 4.73 13.62
C GLY A 8 -8.38 3.30 13.40
N LYS A 9 -8.80 2.37 14.28
CA LYS A 9 -8.39 0.96 14.24
C LYS A 9 -8.97 0.18 13.04
N GLU A 10 -10.06 0.64 12.46
CA GLU A 10 -10.69 0.01 11.30
C GLU A 10 -9.76 -0.05 10.08
N HIS A 11 -8.79 0.87 9.97
CA HIS A 11 -7.73 0.78 8.96
C HIS A 11 -6.95 -0.53 9.07
N TYR A 12 -6.69 -0.99 10.28
CA TYR A 12 -6.05 -2.27 10.48
C TYR A 12 -7.04 -3.44 10.26
N ASP A 13 -8.15 -3.42 10.96
CA ASP A 13 -9.09 -4.55 11.01
C ASP A 13 -9.77 -4.81 9.65
N ASN A 14 -10.16 -3.75 8.92
CA ASN A 14 -10.91 -3.89 7.67
C ASN A 14 -10.04 -3.82 6.41
N VAL A 15 -8.87 -3.16 6.48
CA VAL A 15 -8.03 -2.92 5.31
C VAL A 15 -6.77 -3.79 5.35
N ILE A 16 -5.98 -3.73 6.42
CA ILE A 16 -4.70 -4.45 6.47
C ILE A 16 -4.89 -5.95 6.63
N GLU A 17 -5.81 -6.40 7.49
CA GLU A 17 -6.10 -7.83 7.63
C GLU A 17 -6.63 -8.46 6.34
N ARG A 18 -7.33 -7.68 5.50
CA ARG A 18 -7.82 -8.13 4.19
C ARG A 18 -6.69 -8.54 3.24
N VAL A 19 -5.50 -7.96 3.37
CA VAL A 19 -4.35 -8.25 2.50
C VAL A 19 -4.06 -9.75 2.42
N ALA A 20 -4.13 -10.47 3.53
CA ALA A 20 -3.85 -11.91 3.57
C ALA A 20 -4.83 -12.77 2.74
N SER A 21 -6.04 -12.26 2.46
CA SER A 21 -7.10 -12.96 1.73
C SER A 21 -7.10 -12.74 0.21
N VAL A 22 -6.21 -11.89 -0.30
CA VAL A 22 -6.08 -11.58 -1.73
C VAL A 22 -5.73 -12.84 -2.53
N LYS A 23 -6.34 -12.97 -3.72
CA LYS A 23 -6.23 -14.18 -4.55
C LYS A 23 -5.53 -13.96 -5.89
N LYS A 24 -5.68 -12.77 -6.49
CA LYS A 24 -5.21 -12.48 -7.85
C LYS A 24 -4.19 -11.34 -7.88
N SER A 25 -4.55 -10.19 -7.32
CA SER A 25 -3.73 -8.99 -7.42
C SER A 25 -3.90 -8.08 -6.21
N LEU A 26 -2.79 -7.44 -5.80
CA LEU A 26 -2.77 -6.43 -4.77
C LEU A 26 -1.91 -5.25 -5.22
N TRP A 27 -2.55 -4.10 -5.43
CA TRP A 27 -1.84 -2.86 -5.76
C TRP A 27 -1.84 -1.95 -4.55
N ILE A 28 -0.66 -1.48 -4.18
CA ILE A 28 -0.41 -0.71 -2.96
C ILE A 28 0.25 0.61 -3.31
N GLY A 29 -0.41 1.72 -3.00
CA GLY A 29 0.15 3.06 -3.12
C GLY A 29 0.18 3.75 -1.77
N THR A 30 1.33 4.34 -1.40
CA THR A 30 1.49 5.06 -0.14
C THR A 30 2.58 6.12 -0.26
N ALA A 31 2.44 7.24 0.42
CA ALA A 31 3.52 8.24 0.44
C ALA A 31 4.66 7.82 1.36
N ASP A 32 4.37 7.19 2.48
CA ASP A 32 5.35 6.73 3.46
C ASP A 32 5.06 5.27 3.83
N ILE A 33 6.11 4.46 3.89
CA ILE A 33 6.04 3.08 4.32
C ILE A 33 7.10 2.83 5.39
N LYS A 34 6.69 2.24 6.50
CA LYS A 34 7.58 1.92 7.61
C LYS A 34 7.38 0.48 8.03
N ASP A 35 8.25 0.05 8.92
CA ASP A 35 8.14 -1.23 9.59
C ASP A 35 6.71 -1.42 10.12
N LEU A 36 6.04 -2.42 9.58
CA LEU A 36 4.66 -2.75 9.84
C LEU A 36 4.54 -4.25 10.06
N HIS A 37 3.93 -4.63 11.18
CA HIS A 37 3.68 -6.01 11.52
C HIS A 37 2.18 -6.32 11.48
N VAL A 38 1.82 -7.44 10.91
CA VAL A 38 0.44 -7.93 10.82
C VAL A 38 0.29 -9.14 11.74
N LYS A 39 -0.82 -9.23 12.45
CA LYS A 39 -1.15 -10.42 13.23
C LYS A 39 -1.55 -11.54 12.27
N ASP A 40 -0.82 -12.64 12.34
CA ASP A 40 -1.25 -13.92 11.81
C ASP A 40 -1.92 -14.73 12.94
N VAL A 41 -2.60 -15.82 12.61
CA VAL A 41 -3.39 -16.63 13.56
C VAL A 41 -2.63 -16.98 14.84
N THR A 42 -1.32 -17.16 14.76
CA THR A 42 -0.48 -17.61 15.90
C THR A 42 0.68 -16.67 16.25
N ARG A 43 1.00 -15.68 15.42
CA ARG A 43 2.17 -14.82 15.60
C ARG A 43 2.07 -13.51 14.81
N THR A 44 2.85 -12.53 15.23
CA THR A 44 3.04 -11.29 14.47
C THR A 44 4.08 -11.51 13.37
N LYS A 45 3.77 -11.09 12.16
CA LYS A 45 4.62 -11.22 10.98
C LYS A 45 4.87 -9.86 10.33
N PRO A 46 6.08 -9.56 9.83
CA PRO A 46 6.30 -8.37 9.03
C PRO A 46 5.35 -8.32 7.84
N PHE A 47 4.82 -7.13 7.53
CA PHE A 47 3.91 -6.93 6.41
C PHE A 47 4.52 -7.41 5.08
N LEU A 48 5.81 -7.13 4.86
CA LEU A 48 6.54 -7.63 3.69
C LEU A 48 6.58 -9.16 3.62
N GLY A 49 6.60 -9.83 4.76
CA GLY A 49 6.49 -11.29 4.81
C GLY A 49 5.13 -11.81 4.35
N VAL A 50 4.05 -11.06 4.65
CA VAL A 50 2.71 -11.37 4.13
C VAL A 50 2.68 -11.19 2.60
N LEU A 51 3.25 -10.10 2.09
CA LEU A 51 3.35 -9.87 0.65
C LEU A 51 4.19 -10.95 -0.05
N ALA A 52 5.30 -11.38 0.55
CA ALA A 52 6.13 -12.46 0.02
C ALA A 52 5.36 -13.79 -0.07
N ASP A 53 4.52 -14.09 0.90
CA ASP A 53 3.67 -15.30 0.85
C ASP A 53 2.59 -15.20 -0.24
N LEU A 54 2.01 -14.01 -0.46
CA LEU A 54 1.08 -13.77 -1.56
C LEU A 54 1.77 -14.01 -2.92
N LEU A 55 2.97 -13.47 -3.12
CA LEU A 55 3.76 -13.69 -4.33
C LEU A 55 4.04 -15.18 -4.58
N LYS A 56 4.39 -15.95 -3.54
CA LYS A 56 4.58 -17.40 -3.64
C LYS A 56 3.29 -18.13 -4.07
N ARG A 57 2.12 -17.57 -3.76
CA ARG A 57 0.82 -18.11 -4.19
C ARG A 57 0.41 -17.64 -5.60
N GLY A 58 1.26 -16.87 -6.28
CA GLY A 58 1.00 -16.36 -7.63
C GLY A 58 0.20 -15.06 -7.69
N VAL A 59 0.03 -14.36 -6.57
CA VAL A 59 -0.64 -13.05 -6.53
C VAL A 59 0.28 -12.00 -7.15
N GLU A 60 -0.24 -11.20 -8.09
CA GLU A 60 0.46 -10.03 -8.61
C GLU A 60 0.50 -8.94 -7.55
N ILE A 61 1.69 -8.40 -7.24
CA ILE A 61 1.83 -7.29 -6.30
C ILE A 61 2.52 -6.12 -6.99
N ARG A 62 1.90 -4.93 -6.90
CA ARG A 62 2.51 -3.66 -7.28
C ARG A 62 2.57 -2.75 -6.06
N LEU A 63 3.75 -2.20 -5.79
CA LEU A 63 3.98 -1.29 -4.68
C LEU A 63 4.57 0.02 -5.20
N ILE A 64 3.89 1.13 -4.95
CA ILE A 64 4.41 2.49 -5.20
C ILE A 64 4.55 3.20 -3.88
N HIS A 65 5.73 3.80 -3.64
CA HIS A 65 5.97 4.64 -2.48
C HIS A 65 6.74 5.91 -2.85
N ALA A 66 6.60 6.96 -2.04
CA ALA A 66 7.17 8.27 -2.36
C ALA A 66 8.53 8.52 -1.71
N LYS A 67 8.83 7.85 -0.60
CA LYS A 67 10.04 8.06 0.20
C LYS A 67 10.87 6.78 0.26
N GLU A 68 12.18 6.96 0.31
CA GLU A 68 13.09 5.87 0.63
C GLU A 68 12.74 5.28 2.00
N PRO A 69 12.65 3.96 2.11
CA PRO A 69 12.34 3.30 3.37
C PRO A 69 13.44 3.52 4.41
N GLY A 70 13.03 3.63 5.68
CA GLY A 70 13.98 3.69 6.80
C GLY A 70 14.77 2.38 7.01
N PRO A 71 15.81 2.39 7.87
CA PRO A 71 16.71 1.24 8.05
C PRO A 71 15.99 -0.07 8.41
N ALA A 72 15.06 -0.04 9.37
CA ALA A 72 14.32 -1.24 9.79
C ALA A 72 13.50 -1.87 8.64
N PHE A 73 12.89 -1.04 7.80
CA PHE A 73 12.17 -1.52 6.64
C PHE A 73 13.10 -2.08 5.55
N ARG A 74 14.31 -1.52 5.43
CA ARG A 74 15.33 -2.05 4.51
C ARG A 74 15.77 -3.45 4.90
N GLU A 75 15.94 -3.73 6.19
CA GLU A 75 16.26 -5.07 6.67
C GLU A 75 15.16 -6.08 6.27
N ASP A 76 13.88 -5.69 6.37
CA ASP A 76 12.78 -6.52 5.90
C ASP A 76 12.77 -6.66 4.37
N PHE A 77 13.10 -5.60 3.63
CA PHE A 77 13.24 -5.66 2.16
C PHE A 77 14.36 -6.62 1.75
N ASP A 78 15.49 -6.60 2.45
CA ASP A 78 16.62 -7.50 2.17
C ASP A 78 16.28 -8.95 2.53
N ARG A 79 15.45 -9.15 3.56
CA ARG A 79 14.94 -10.48 3.95
C ARG A 79 13.97 -11.06 2.92
N TYR A 80 13.25 -10.20 2.21
CA TYR A 80 12.26 -10.58 1.20
C TYR A 80 12.59 -10.00 -0.19
N PRO A 81 13.69 -10.41 -0.83
CA PRO A 81 14.17 -9.79 -2.08
C PRO A 81 13.21 -9.92 -3.27
N ILE A 82 12.22 -10.81 -3.18
CA ILE A 82 11.15 -10.97 -4.17
C ILE A 82 10.28 -9.68 -4.32
N LEU A 83 10.35 -8.78 -3.34
CA LEU A 83 9.63 -7.49 -3.34
C LEU A 83 10.40 -6.33 -3.99
N LYS A 84 11.58 -6.58 -4.55
CA LYS A 84 12.42 -5.54 -5.20
C LYS A 84 11.80 -4.90 -6.45
N THR A 85 10.55 -5.18 -6.75
CA THR A 85 9.79 -4.62 -7.87
C THR A 85 8.96 -3.38 -7.50
N GLY A 86 9.20 -2.78 -6.33
CA GLY A 86 8.54 -1.53 -5.94
C GLY A 86 9.01 -0.34 -6.77
N LEU A 87 8.09 0.57 -7.09
CA LEU A 87 8.38 1.83 -7.78
C LEU A 87 8.45 2.97 -6.77
N LEU A 88 9.57 3.70 -6.75
CA LEU A 88 9.66 4.95 -6.00
C LEU A 88 9.24 6.12 -6.89
N CYS A 89 8.22 6.85 -6.49
CA CYS A 89 7.79 8.08 -7.16
C CYS A 89 7.57 9.22 -6.15
N PRO A 90 8.44 10.24 -6.09
CA PRO A 90 8.37 11.30 -5.09
C PRO A 90 7.14 12.21 -5.22
N ARG A 91 6.33 12.05 -6.27
CA ARG A 91 5.05 12.75 -6.44
C ARG A 91 3.86 12.01 -5.86
N VAL A 92 4.01 10.72 -5.52
CA VAL A 92 2.91 9.93 -4.97
C VAL A 92 2.56 10.45 -3.58
N HIS A 93 1.29 10.81 -3.41
CA HIS A 93 0.72 11.20 -2.12
C HIS A 93 -0.61 10.52 -1.82
N PHE A 94 -1.16 9.77 -2.77
CA PHE A 94 -2.32 8.93 -2.52
C PHE A 94 -1.95 7.79 -1.55
N LYS A 95 -2.93 7.32 -0.80
CA LYS A 95 -2.86 6.11 0.02
C LYS A 95 -4.04 5.25 -0.40
N MET A 96 -3.74 4.20 -1.15
CA MET A 96 -4.75 3.30 -1.66
C MET A 96 -4.25 1.86 -1.70
N LEU A 97 -5.16 0.94 -1.48
CA LEU A 97 -4.95 -0.48 -1.68
C LEU A 97 -6.09 -1.00 -2.58
N ILE A 98 -5.73 -1.71 -3.64
CA ILE A 98 -6.69 -2.29 -4.57
C ILE A 98 -6.54 -3.80 -4.49
N PHE A 99 -7.64 -4.47 -4.12
CA PHE A 99 -7.69 -5.91 -3.84
C PHE A 99 -8.45 -6.61 -4.97
N ASP A 100 -7.77 -7.45 -5.72
CA ASP A 100 -8.32 -8.30 -6.78
C ASP A 100 -9.12 -7.53 -7.87
N PHE A 101 -9.01 -6.20 -7.95
CA PHE A 101 -9.86 -5.29 -8.74
C PHE A 101 -11.35 -5.36 -8.38
N GLU A 102 -11.66 -5.84 -7.19
CA GLU A 102 -13.03 -6.00 -6.68
C GLU A 102 -13.32 -5.03 -5.52
N THR A 103 -12.28 -4.63 -4.78
CA THR A 103 -12.41 -3.71 -3.64
C THR A 103 -11.25 -2.74 -3.63
N ALA A 104 -11.50 -1.50 -3.23
CA ALA A 104 -10.46 -0.49 -3.03
C ALA A 104 -10.60 0.21 -1.67
N TYR A 105 -9.46 0.40 -1.01
CA TYR A 105 -9.31 1.38 0.05
C TYR A 105 -8.68 2.65 -0.52
N ILE A 106 -9.26 3.80 -0.19
CA ILE A 106 -8.76 5.13 -0.57
C ILE A 106 -8.83 6.02 0.65
N GLY A 107 -7.71 6.60 1.07
CA GLY A 107 -7.73 7.41 2.29
C GLY A 107 -6.45 8.20 2.56
N SER A 108 -6.31 8.61 3.81
CA SER A 108 -5.18 9.41 4.29
C SER A 108 -4.08 8.58 4.96
N ALA A 109 -4.37 7.34 5.39
CA ALA A 109 -3.47 6.52 6.18
C ALA A 109 -2.28 5.97 5.38
N ASN A 110 -1.08 6.41 5.71
CA ASN A 110 0.15 5.79 5.22
C ASN A 110 0.33 4.39 5.82
N LEU A 111 1.09 3.54 5.14
CA LEU A 111 1.47 2.20 5.64
C LEU A 111 2.52 2.30 6.75
N THR A 112 2.08 2.84 7.88
CA THR A 112 2.87 3.00 9.11
C THR A 112 2.04 2.54 10.30
N GLY A 113 2.65 2.05 11.35
CA GLY A 113 1.92 1.58 12.53
C GLY A 113 0.99 2.64 13.17
N ALA A 114 1.33 3.94 13.06
CA ALA A 114 0.48 5.03 13.52
C ALA A 114 -0.66 5.32 12.53
N GLY A 115 -0.39 5.28 11.23
CA GLY A 115 -1.38 5.54 10.17
C GLY A 115 -2.48 4.48 10.12
N ILE A 116 -2.09 3.21 10.13
CA ILE A 116 -3.05 2.09 10.03
C ILE A 116 -3.72 1.67 11.36
N GLY A 117 -3.61 2.49 12.40
CA GLY A 117 -4.33 2.25 13.65
C GLY A 117 -3.76 1.16 14.57
N MET A 118 -2.55 0.64 14.34
CA MET A 118 -1.91 -0.36 15.21
C MET A 118 -1.41 0.21 16.53
N LYS A 119 -1.09 1.49 16.60
CA LYS A 119 -0.68 2.14 17.83
C LYS A 119 -1.88 2.29 18.79
N SER A 120 -1.59 2.43 20.08
CA SER A 120 -2.63 2.72 21.09
C SER A 120 -3.42 3.98 20.70
N SER A 121 -4.64 4.12 21.21
CA SER A 121 -5.52 5.26 20.92
C SER A 121 -4.85 6.62 21.07
N ASN A 122 -3.93 6.75 22.03
CA ASN A 122 -3.21 7.99 22.32
C ASN A 122 -1.98 8.24 21.41
N ARG A 123 -1.63 7.31 20.53
CA ARG A 123 -0.43 7.38 19.67
C ARG A 123 -0.73 7.19 18.19
N ARG A 124 -1.96 6.81 17.83
CA ARG A 124 -2.35 6.68 16.42
C ARG A 124 -2.72 8.04 15.85
N ASN A 125 -2.50 8.19 14.55
CA ASN A 125 -2.97 9.36 13.84
C ASN A 125 -4.51 9.35 13.74
N PHE A 126 -5.09 10.54 13.57
CA PHE A 126 -6.47 10.68 13.10
C PHE A 126 -6.45 10.57 11.57
N GLU A 127 -6.82 9.41 11.07
CA GLU A 127 -6.88 9.10 9.65
C GLU A 127 -8.32 8.80 9.25
N ALA A 128 -8.63 9.07 7.98
CA ALA A 128 -9.93 8.78 7.40
C ALA A 128 -9.77 8.19 6.01
N GLY A 129 -10.70 7.34 5.64
CA GLY A 129 -10.73 6.74 4.31
C GLY A 129 -12.08 6.11 4.00
N ILE A 130 -12.17 5.54 2.83
CA ILE A 130 -13.28 4.70 2.42
C ILE A 130 -12.76 3.32 1.99
N LEU A 131 -13.54 2.31 2.29
CA LEU A 131 -13.41 0.97 1.71
C LEU A 131 -14.64 0.74 0.85
N THR A 132 -14.46 0.37 -0.41
CA THR A 132 -15.56 0.28 -1.37
C THR A 132 -15.41 -0.89 -2.33
N ASP A 133 -16.55 -1.49 -2.70
CA ASP A 133 -16.70 -2.44 -3.81
C ASP A 133 -17.48 -1.83 -4.98
N ASP A 134 -17.65 -0.50 -5.01
CA ASP A 134 -18.25 0.19 -6.16
C ASP A 134 -17.31 0.09 -7.36
N PRO A 135 -17.75 -0.55 -8.48
CA PRO A 135 -16.89 -0.77 -9.63
C PRO A 135 -16.32 0.50 -10.24
N ALA A 136 -17.07 1.60 -10.23
CA ALA A 136 -16.62 2.86 -10.80
C ALA A 136 -15.51 3.49 -9.95
N LEU A 137 -15.60 3.39 -8.62
CA LEU A 137 -14.55 3.85 -7.72
C LEU A 137 -13.31 2.96 -7.76
N VAL A 138 -13.49 1.64 -7.83
CA VAL A 138 -12.38 0.68 -7.98
C VAL A 138 -11.64 0.90 -9.30
N GLU A 139 -12.37 1.10 -10.41
CA GLU A 139 -11.79 1.40 -11.72
C GLU A 139 -11.01 2.72 -11.69
N ALA A 140 -11.61 3.80 -11.19
CA ALA A 140 -10.95 5.10 -11.08
C ALA A 140 -9.67 5.07 -10.24
N ALA A 141 -9.68 4.35 -9.11
CA ALA A 141 -8.50 4.14 -8.28
C ALA A 141 -7.42 3.35 -9.02
N SER A 142 -7.82 2.31 -9.77
CA SER A 142 -6.91 1.47 -10.56
C SER A 142 -6.28 2.27 -11.70
N GLU A 143 -7.04 3.08 -12.42
CA GLU A 143 -6.53 3.95 -13.48
C GLU A 143 -5.54 4.99 -12.94
N GLN A 144 -5.85 5.64 -11.83
CA GLN A 144 -4.95 6.59 -11.18
C GLN A 144 -3.62 5.92 -10.78
N PHE A 145 -3.69 4.72 -10.19
CA PHE A 145 -2.51 3.96 -9.80
C PHE A 145 -1.68 3.56 -11.03
N ASP A 146 -2.33 2.97 -12.03
CA ASP A 146 -1.67 2.41 -13.22
C ASP A 146 -1.02 3.50 -14.09
N SER A 147 -1.61 4.70 -14.17
CA SER A 147 -1.00 5.84 -14.87
C SER A 147 0.35 6.23 -14.29
N VAL A 148 0.49 6.16 -12.95
CA VAL A 148 1.77 6.38 -12.27
C VAL A 148 2.70 5.19 -12.44
N TRP A 149 2.19 3.97 -12.29
CA TRP A 149 2.96 2.74 -12.44
C TRP A 149 3.61 2.61 -13.83
N ARG A 150 2.90 2.96 -14.88
CA ARG A 150 3.40 2.95 -16.26
C ARG A 150 4.25 4.16 -16.63
N GLY A 151 4.41 5.12 -15.71
CA GLY A 151 5.24 6.30 -15.94
C GLY A 151 4.68 7.30 -16.96
N GLU A 152 3.36 7.35 -17.15
CA GLU A 152 2.72 8.27 -18.11
C GLU A 152 3.09 9.74 -17.90
N HIS A 153 3.39 10.12 -16.65
CA HIS A 153 3.74 11.46 -16.24
C HIS A 153 5.25 11.73 -16.18
N CYS A 154 6.10 10.73 -16.48
CA CYS A 154 7.55 10.83 -16.26
C CYS A 154 8.26 11.75 -17.24
N THR A 155 7.85 11.77 -18.50
CA THR A 155 8.52 12.56 -19.57
C THR A 155 8.51 14.07 -19.28
N ARG A 156 7.45 14.58 -18.64
CA ARG A 156 7.29 16.02 -18.31
C ARG A 156 7.32 16.27 -16.80
N CYS A 157 8.01 15.42 -16.04
CA CYS A 157 8.02 15.50 -14.60
C CYS A 157 9.08 16.48 -14.09
N ASP A 158 8.65 17.56 -13.44
CA ASP A 158 9.55 18.56 -12.83
C ASP A 158 10.27 18.04 -11.57
N ARG A 159 9.88 16.84 -11.04
CA ARG A 159 10.51 16.19 -9.90
C ARG A 159 11.50 15.09 -10.30
N ARG A 160 11.83 14.97 -11.59
CA ARG A 160 12.68 13.91 -12.13
C ARG A 160 14.05 13.83 -11.46
N GLN A 161 14.61 14.97 -11.08
CA GLN A 161 15.90 15.05 -10.38
C GLN A 161 15.91 14.40 -9.00
N TYR A 162 14.72 14.22 -8.38
CA TYR A 162 14.57 13.57 -7.08
C TYR A 162 14.06 12.12 -7.20
N CYS A 163 13.92 11.63 -8.42
CA CYS A 163 13.41 10.29 -8.70
C CYS A 163 14.60 9.36 -8.94
N SER A 164 14.74 8.32 -8.10
CA SER A 164 15.82 7.33 -8.24
C SER A 164 15.60 6.38 -9.42
N ASP A 165 14.36 6.25 -9.90
CA ASP A 165 13.98 5.33 -10.97
C ASP A 165 12.97 5.96 -11.95
N PRO A 166 13.39 6.97 -12.73
CA PRO A 166 12.52 7.59 -13.71
C PRO A 166 12.27 6.65 -14.89
N ILE A 167 11.03 6.27 -15.10
CA ILE A 167 10.61 5.53 -16.31
C ILE A 167 10.82 6.44 -17.52
N LYS A 168 11.49 5.94 -18.55
CA LYS A 168 11.83 6.67 -19.76
C LYS A 168 10.70 6.61 -20.78
#